data_efd44be92998e09dd672310513f7ba14
#
_entry.id   efd44be92998e09dd672310513f7ba14
#
_cell.length_a   1.000
_cell.length_b   1.000
_cell.length_c   1.000
_cell.angle_alpha   90.00
_cell.angle_beta   90.00
_cell.angle_gamma   90.00
#
_symmetry.space_group_name_H-M   'P 1'
#
loop_
_entity.id
_entity.type
_entity.pdbx_description
1 polymer ?
#
loop_
_entity_poly.entity_id
_entity_poly.type
_entity_poly.pdbx_seq_one_letter_code
_entity_poly.pdbx_strand_id
1 'polypeptide(L)' 'MTWPTRTQQIGLALLLAVLVVIALYRALPLA' A
#
# COMPACT_ATOMS: atom_id res chain seq x y z
N MET A 1 2.62 -7.22 -22.51
CA MET A 1 2.57 -6.52 -21.24
C MET A 1 1.60 -5.36 -21.29
N THR A 2 0.61 -5.41 -20.44
CA THR A 2 -0.39 -4.36 -20.42
C THR A 2 -0.10 -3.40 -19.28
N TRP A 3 -0.11 -2.12 -19.62
CA TRP A 3 0.09 -1.10 -18.60
C TRP A 3 -1.17 -0.94 -17.77
N PRO A 4 -1.05 -0.80 -16.48
CA PRO A 4 -2.23 -0.60 -15.63
C PRO A 4 -2.87 0.75 -15.94
N THR A 5 -4.20 0.75 -15.92
CA THR A 5 -4.93 1.99 -16.10
C THR A 5 -4.73 2.89 -14.88
N ARG A 6 -5.10 4.16 -15.02
CA ARG A 6 -4.95 5.10 -13.92
C ARG A 6 -5.72 4.64 -12.69
N THR A 7 -6.92 4.15 -12.92
CA THR A 7 -7.74 3.66 -11.81
C THR A 7 -7.06 2.50 -11.09
N GLN A 8 -6.48 1.59 -11.86
CA GLN A 8 -5.78 0.46 -11.27
C GLN A 8 -4.53 0.92 -10.53
N GLN A 9 -3.86 1.91 -11.08
CA GLN A 9 -2.65 2.43 -10.44
C GLN A 9 -2.97 3.06 -9.09
N ILE A 10 -4.07 3.79 -9.02
CA ILE A 10 -4.50 4.40 -7.77
C ILE A 10 -4.84 3.32 -6.74
N GLY A 11 -5.54 2.27 -7.17
CA GLY A 11 -5.88 1.17 -6.28
C GLY A 11 -4.65 0.48 -5.75
N LEU A 12 -3.67 0.25 -6.62
CA LEU A 12 -2.43 -0.39 -6.21
C LEU A 12 -1.66 0.50 -5.23
N ALA A 13 -1.63 1.78 -5.50
CA ALA A 13 -0.94 2.72 -4.62
C ALA A 13 -1.60 2.75 -3.24
N LEU A 14 -2.92 2.73 -3.20
CA LEU A 14 -3.65 2.70 -1.94
C LEU A 14 -3.36 1.43 -1.17
N LEU A 15 -3.37 0.29 -1.86
CA LEU A 15 -3.06 -0.97 -1.22
C LEU A 15 -1.65 -0.97 -0.64
N LEU A 16 -0.71 -0.45 -1.41
CA LEU A 16 0.67 -0.37 -0.95
C LEU A 16 0.77 0.52 0.28
N ALA A 17 0.10 1.65 0.25
CA ALA A 17 0.13 2.59 1.37
C ALA A 17 -0.43 1.94 2.63
N VAL A 18 -1.55 1.23 2.50
CA VAL A 18 -2.16 0.56 3.64
C VAL A 18 -1.21 -0.51 4.19
N LEU A 19 -0.59 -1.27 3.31
CA LEU A 19 0.35 -2.29 3.74
C LEU A 19 1.53 -1.69 4.48
N VAL A 20 2.06 -0.59 3.96
CA VAL A 20 3.19 0.07 4.60
C VAL A 20 2.79 0.59 5.98
N VAL A 21 1.61 1.18 6.10
CA VAL A 21 1.13 1.68 7.38
C VAL A 21 1.00 0.54 8.38
N ILE A 22 0.41 -0.56 7.97
CA ILE A 22 0.25 -1.71 8.85
C ILE A 22 1.61 -2.26 9.27
N ALA A 23 2.52 -2.35 8.31
CA ALA A 23 3.86 -2.86 8.59
C ALA A 23 4.57 -1.96 9.59
N LEU A 24 4.43 -0.66 9.45
CA LEU A 24 5.04 0.29 10.37
C LEU A 24 4.45 0.15 11.76
N TYR A 25 3.15 -0.02 11.83
CA TYR A 25 2.48 -0.20 13.12
C TYR A 25 2.99 -1.44 13.83
N ARG A 26 3.21 -2.49 13.09
CA ARG A 26 3.69 -3.74 13.69
C ARG A 26 5.15 -3.67 14.06
N ALA A 27 5.92 -2.94 13.29
CA ALA A 27 7.35 -2.83 13.54
C ALA A 27 7.64 -1.92 14.72
N LEU A 28 6.77 -0.95 14.98
CA LEU A 28 6.97 -0.04 16.09
C LEU A 28 6.54 -0.67 17.41
N PRO A 29 7.38 -0.59 18.45
CA PRO A 29 7.02 -1.13 19.77
C PRO A 29 6.08 -0.17 20.49
N LEU A 30 4.86 -0.08 20.00
CA LEU A 30 3.90 0.87 20.57
C LEU A 30 3.14 0.30 21.75
N ALA A 31 3.38 -0.88 22.11
CA ALA A 31 2.61 -1.58 23.13
C ALA A 31 2.31 -0.77 24.36
#